data_2a147162f311e4ba786161de91f3757f
#
_entry.id   2a147162f311e4ba786161de91f3757f
#
_cell.length_a   1.000
_cell.length_b   1.000
_cell.length_c   1.000
_cell.angle_alpha   90.00
_cell.angle_beta   90.00
_cell.angle_gamma   90.00
#
_symmetry.space_group_name_H-M   'P 1'
#
loop_
_entity.id
_entity.type
_entity.pdbx_description
1 polymer ?
#
loop_
_entity_poly.entity_id
_entity_poly.type
_entity_poly.pdbx_seq_one_letter_code
_entity_poly.pdbx_strand_id
1 'polypeptide(L)'
;MSDSKNWRSIRSYGIILVRFINNYPEYLMVCRKSTYCYVDFLLGKYNDKNIEYLKFMIKNMTYFERTSITTKTYEQLWTELYSKSRAPTGAFYDYVSSKFEKTRDIFIVLNSSVTCKYRHPEWGFPKGRPNHGEDPFDCASRELYEETRLDNYSYEIVRDILPFEERYVGTNGIGYRNVFFIGSAKKKCYAYLDRNNTAQIREIGYIKWLSYD
;
A
#
# COMPACT_ATOMS: atom_id res chain seq x y z
N MET A 1 23.98 -14.48 22.94
CA MET A 1 24.82 -14.09 21.79
C MET A 1 23.89 -14.02 20.58
N SER A 2 23.43 -12.85 20.20
CA SER A 2 22.41 -12.65 19.17
C SER A 2 23.12 -12.51 17.82
N ASP A 3 22.88 -13.46 16.95
CA ASP A 3 23.23 -13.35 15.52
C ASP A 3 22.53 -12.13 14.94
N SER A 4 23.25 -11.02 14.86
CA SER A 4 22.89 -9.87 14.04
C SER A 4 23.14 -10.22 12.57
N LYS A 5 22.32 -11.09 11.99
CA LYS A 5 22.22 -11.18 10.54
C LYS A 5 21.84 -9.81 10.03
N ASN A 6 22.72 -9.20 9.28
CA ASN A 6 22.57 -7.91 8.64
C ASN A 6 21.47 -8.01 7.58
N TRP A 7 20.19 -7.96 8.04
CA TRP A 7 19.02 -8.02 7.17
C TRP A 7 18.97 -6.73 6.39
N ARG A 8 19.22 -6.81 5.10
CA ARG A 8 18.88 -5.71 4.19
C ARG A 8 17.35 -5.57 4.21
N SER A 9 16.83 -4.76 5.12
CA SER A 9 15.40 -4.47 5.20
C SER A 9 15.07 -3.25 4.35
N ILE A 10 13.94 -3.31 3.67
CA ILE A 10 13.33 -2.13 3.06
C ILE A 10 12.80 -1.25 4.18
N ARG A 11 13.26 0.00 4.22
CA ARG A 11 12.85 0.98 5.22
C ARG A 11 11.77 1.89 4.65
N SER A 12 10.79 2.22 5.48
CA SER A 12 9.80 3.25 5.22
C SER A 12 9.65 4.12 6.46
N TYR A 13 9.31 5.39 6.23
CA TYR A 13 9.09 6.37 7.28
C TYR A 13 7.70 6.98 7.13
N GLY A 14 7.02 7.23 8.25
CA GLY A 14 5.68 7.78 8.25
C GLY A 14 5.36 8.51 9.54
N ILE A 15 4.15 9.04 9.62
CA ILE A 15 3.64 9.73 10.80
C ILE A 15 2.34 9.05 11.24
N ILE A 16 2.29 8.61 12.49
CA ILE A 16 1.03 8.26 13.17
C ILE A 16 0.43 9.57 13.67
N LEU A 17 -0.56 10.07 12.94
CA LEU A 17 -1.22 11.31 13.29
C LEU A 17 -2.46 11.02 14.12
N VAL A 18 -2.54 11.63 15.31
CA VAL A 18 -3.60 11.43 16.30
C VAL A 18 -4.39 12.71 16.50
N ARG A 19 -5.70 12.61 16.64
CA ARG A 19 -6.57 13.66 17.16
C ARG A 19 -7.46 13.10 18.28
N PHE A 20 -7.98 13.97 19.11
CA PHE A 20 -8.92 13.58 20.16
C PHE A 20 -10.30 14.18 19.89
N ILE A 21 -11.33 13.34 19.86
CA ILE A 21 -12.73 13.71 19.79
C ILE A 21 -13.41 13.22 21.06
N ASN A 22 -13.95 14.12 21.87
CA ASN A 22 -14.56 13.78 23.17
C ASN A 22 -13.66 12.90 24.05
N ASN A 23 -12.36 13.21 24.11
CA ASN A 23 -11.31 12.46 24.81
C ASN A 23 -11.00 11.06 24.26
N TYR A 24 -11.56 10.66 23.13
CA TYR A 24 -11.21 9.41 22.44
C TYR A 24 -10.22 9.67 21.32
N PRO A 25 -9.13 8.89 21.23
CA PRO A 25 -8.15 9.04 20.17
C PRO A 25 -8.71 8.50 18.85
N GLU A 26 -8.49 9.27 17.78
CA GLU A 26 -8.66 8.83 16.41
C GLU A 26 -7.34 8.97 15.65
N TYR A 27 -7.06 8.03 14.78
CA TYR A 27 -5.84 7.92 14.01
C TYR A 27 -6.12 8.18 12.54
N LEU A 28 -5.30 9.00 11.88
CA LEU A 28 -5.39 9.19 10.45
C LEU A 28 -4.86 7.95 9.74
N MET A 29 -5.73 7.30 8.98
CA MET A 29 -5.40 6.11 8.21
C MET A 29 -5.68 6.34 6.73
N VAL A 30 -4.86 5.73 5.90
CA VAL A 30 -5.05 5.67 4.45
C VAL A 30 -5.33 4.23 4.03
N CYS A 31 -6.28 4.06 3.11
CA CYS A 31 -6.54 2.80 2.46
C CYS A 31 -5.90 2.80 1.08
N ARG A 32 -5.19 1.78 0.73
CA ARG A 32 -4.63 1.64 -0.61
C ARG A 32 -5.73 1.64 -1.69
N LYS A 33 -5.38 2.06 -2.89
CA LYS A 33 -6.25 1.93 -4.08
C LYS A 33 -6.45 0.46 -4.46
N SER A 34 -5.39 -0.33 -4.37
CA SER A 34 -5.37 -1.75 -4.71
C SER A 34 -4.58 -2.54 -3.69
N THR A 35 -4.97 -3.82 -3.49
CA THR A 35 -4.25 -4.73 -2.60
C THR A 35 -2.84 -5.01 -3.12
N TYR A 36 -1.90 -5.29 -2.21
CA TYR A 36 -0.56 -5.72 -2.61
C TYR A 36 -0.60 -6.97 -3.49
N CYS A 37 -1.46 -7.93 -3.16
CA CYS A 37 -1.59 -9.17 -3.92
C CYS A 37 -2.09 -8.92 -5.35
N TYR A 38 -3.03 -8.00 -5.56
CA TYR A 38 -3.49 -7.63 -6.89
C TYR A 38 -2.39 -6.96 -7.72
N VAL A 39 -1.70 -5.98 -7.14
CA VAL A 39 -0.59 -5.29 -7.81
C VAL A 39 0.53 -6.28 -8.15
N ASP A 40 0.93 -7.12 -7.21
CA ASP A 40 1.99 -8.12 -7.43
C ASP A 40 1.58 -9.17 -8.46
N PHE A 41 0.30 -9.55 -8.53
CA PHE A 41 -0.23 -10.42 -9.57
C PHE A 41 -0.11 -9.77 -10.95
N LEU A 42 -0.57 -8.52 -11.10
CA LEU A 42 -0.46 -7.81 -12.39
C LEU A 42 1.00 -7.57 -12.80
N LEU A 43 1.91 -7.41 -11.85
CA LEU A 43 3.34 -7.24 -12.12
C LEU A 43 4.11 -8.56 -12.26
N GLY A 44 3.41 -9.70 -12.29
CA GLY A 44 4.01 -11.01 -12.49
C GLY A 44 4.93 -11.47 -11.36
N LYS A 45 4.82 -10.90 -10.15
CA LYS A 45 5.66 -11.22 -8.99
C LYS A 45 5.15 -12.45 -8.24
N TYR A 46 5.04 -13.55 -8.94
CA TYR A 46 4.63 -14.86 -8.40
C TYR A 46 5.27 -15.99 -9.20
N ASN A 47 5.29 -17.18 -8.61
CA ASN A 47 5.60 -18.41 -9.31
C ASN A 47 4.28 -19.09 -9.70
N ASP A 48 4.02 -19.22 -11.00
CA ASP A 48 2.81 -19.83 -11.57
C ASP A 48 2.65 -21.32 -11.22
N LYS A 49 3.75 -22.00 -10.87
CA LYS A 49 3.74 -23.39 -10.39
C LYS A 49 3.40 -23.52 -8.90
N ASN A 50 3.42 -22.44 -8.13
CA ASN A 50 3.10 -22.46 -6.71
C ASN A 50 1.61 -22.17 -6.49
N ILE A 51 0.79 -23.22 -6.61
CA ILE A 51 -0.67 -23.14 -6.49
C ILE A 51 -1.11 -22.61 -5.12
N GLU A 52 -0.44 -22.99 -4.04
CA GLU A 52 -0.80 -22.50 -2.70
C GLU A 52 -0.51 -21.01 -2.54
N TYR A 53 0.56 -20.49 -3.13
CA TYR A 53 0.83 -19.06 -3.15
C TYR A 53 -0.17 -18.29 -4.02
N LEU A 54 -0.59 -18.85 -5.16
CA LEU A 54 -1.65 -18.26 -5.98
C LEU A 54 -2.98 -18.20 -5.22
N LYS A 55 -3.38 -19.27 -4.52
CA LYS A 55 -4.57 -19.25 -3.65
C LYS A 55 -4.45 -18.21 -2.55
N PHE A 56 -3.28 -18.08 -1.93
CA PHE A 56 -3.00 -17.04 -0.93
C PHE A 56 -3.20 -15.64 -1.53
N MET A 57 -2.65 -15.37 -2.72
CA MET A 57 -2.84 -14.07 -3.40
C MET A 57 -4.31 -13.80 -3.68
N ILE A 58 -5.04 -14.77 -4.25
CA ILE A 58 -6.47 -14.65 -4.55
C ILE A 58 -7.27 -14.36 -3.26
N LYS A 59 -6.99 -15.06 -2.17
CA LYS A 59 -7.67 -14.87 -0.88
C LYS A 59 -7.47 -13.46 -0.32
N ASN A 60 -6.32 -12.85 -0.61
CA ASN A 60 -5.97 -11.51 -0.11
C ASN A 60 -6.26 -10.38 -1.12
N MET A 61 -6.94 -10.66 -2.22
CA MET A 61 -7.53 -9.67 -3.12
C MET A 61 -8.97 -9.37 -2.73
N THR A 62 -9.43 -8.15 -3.04
CA THR A 62 -10.85 -7.80 -2.92
C THR A 62 -11.70 -8.50 -3.97
N TYR A 63 -13.00 -8.57 -3.75
CA TYR A 63 -13.95 -9.12 -4.73
C TYR A 63 -13.84 -8.38 -6.08
N PHE A 64 -13.76 -7.05 -6.06
CA PHE A 64 -13.68 -6.24 -7.29
C PHE A 64 -12.41 -6.50 -8.09
N GLU A 65 -11.26 -6.66 -7.41
CA GLU A 65 -10.00 -6.99 -8.07
C GLU A 65 -10.04 -8.37 -8.71
N ARG A 66 -10.56 -9.37 -8.01
CA ARG A 66 -10.75 -10.72 -8.53
C ARG A 66 -11.67 -10.74 -9.74
N THR A 67 -12.78 -10.00 -9.69
CA THR A 67 -13.70 -9.84 -10.83
C THR A 67 -13.00 -9.15 -11.99
N SER A 68 -12.22 -8.09 -11.73
CA SER A 68 -11.46 -7.39 -12.78
C SER A 68 -10.49 -8.33 -13.51
N ILE A 69 -9.75 -9.18 -12.80
CA ILE A 69 -8.83 -10.16 -13.39
C ILE A 69 -9.59 -11.13 -14.33
N THR A 70 -10.80 -11.55 -13.95
CA THR A 70 -11.57 -12.52 -14.74
C THR A 70 -12.30 -11.93 -15.94
N THR A 71 -12.60 -10.63 -15.92
CA THR A 71 -13.47 -9.98 -16.92
C THR A 71 -12.76 -9.02 -17.87
N LYS A 72 -11.63 -8.45 -17.47
CA LYS A 72 -10.92 -7.43 -18.24
C LYS A 72 -9.71 -8.01 -18.97
N THR A 73 -9.31 -7.34 -20.06
CA THR A 73 -8.02 -7.62 -20.71
C THR A 73 -6.85 -7.12 -19.86
N TYR A 74 -5.67 -7.69 -20.07
CA TYR A 74 -4.47 -7.22 -19.34
C TYR A 74 -4.16 -5.75 -19.62
N GLU A 75 -4.37 -5.28 -20.85
CA GLU A 75 -4.19 -3.88 -21.23
C GLU A 75 -5.12 -2.94 -20.43
N GLN A 76 -6.39 -3.33 -20.24
CA GLN A 76 -7.33 -2.57 -19.41
C GLN A 76 -6.87 -2.50 -17.96
N LEU A 77 -6.44 -3.65 -17.38
CA LEU A 77 -5.93 -3.72 -16.02
C LEU A 77 -4.65 -2.89 -15.82
N TRP A 78 -3.74 -2.93 -16.78
CA TRP A 78 -2.53 -2.11 -16.80
C TRP A 78 -2.84 -0.61 -16.85
N THR A 79 -3.78 -0.22 -17.71
CA THR A 79 -4.22 1.18 -17.86
C THR A 79 -4.88 1.69 -16.58
N GLU A 80 -5.67 0.87 -15.89
CA GLU A 80 -6.27 1.20 -14.60
C GLU A 80 -5.22 1.33 -13.48
N LEU A 81 -4.19 0.48 -13.50
CA LEU A 81 -3.11 0.50 -12.50
C LEU A 81 -2.22 1.73 -12.66
N TYR A 82 -1.85 2.08 -13.89
CA TYR A 82 -0.87 3.14 -14.16
C TYR A 82 -1.49 4.43 -14.69
N SER A 83 -2.79 4.42 -15.03
CA SER A 83 -3.43 5.53 -15.75
C SER A 83 -2.64 5.86 -17.02
N LYS A 84 -2.41 7.13 -17.31
CA LYS A 84 -1.60 7.56 -18.47
C LYS A 84 -0.09 7.62 -18.18
N SER A 85 0.35 7.29 -16.97
CA SER A 85 1.75 7.45 -16.56
C SER A 85 2.69 6.39 -17.15
N ARG A 86 2.16 5.26 -17.64
CA ARG A 86 2.93 4.19 -18.24
C ARG A 86 2.17 3.51 -19.36
N ALA A 87 2.68 3.65 -20.58
CA ALA A 87 2.08 3.03 -21.76
C ALA A 87 2.07 1.49 -21.67
N PRO A 88 1.07 0.80 -22.23
CA PRO A 88 1.01 -0.66 -22.29
C PRO A 88 1.92 -1.22 -23.40
N THR A 89 3.21 -0.88 -23.34
CA THR A 89 4.22 -1.25 -24.36
C THR A 89 5.58 -1.51 -23.70
N GLY A 90 6.43 -2.24 -24.44
CA GLY A 90 7.82 -2.50 -24.08
C GLY A 90 8.04 -3.85 -23.41
N ALA A 91 9.29 -4.31 -23.37
CA ALA A 91 9.67 -5.66 -23.00
C ALA A 91 9.13 -6.12 -21.62
N PHE A 92 9.05 -5.19 -20.65
CA PHE A 92 8.48 -5.53 -19.35
C PHE A 92 6.96 -5.74 -19.42
N TYR A 93 6.24 -4.89 -20.14
CA TYR A 93 4.80 -5.06 -20.37
C TYR A 93 4.52 -6.39 -21.08
N ASP A 94 5.25 -6.70 -22.15
CA ASP A 94 5.07 -7.91 -22.95
C ASP A 94 5.32 -9.17 -22.09
N TYR A 95 6.37 -9.14 -21.25
CA TYR A 95 6.68 -10.22 -20.33
C TYR A 95 5.54 -10.45 -19.32
N VAL A 96 5.09 -9.42 -18.62
CA VAL A 96 4.07 -9.58 -17.56
C VAL A 96 2.68 -9.86 -18.16
N SER A 97 2.35 -9.31 -19.33
CA SER A 97 1.15 -9.62 -20.08
C SER A 97 1.10 -11.09 -20.48
N SER A 98 2.18 -11.60 -21.09
CA SER A 98 2.28 -13.02 -21.47
C SER A 98 2.15 -13.94 -20.24
N LYS A 99 2.77 -13.57 -19.11
CA LYS A 99 2.68 -14.33 -17.87
C LYS A 99 1.27 -14.32 -17.29
N PHE A 100 0.60 -13.16 -17.32
CA PHE A 100 -0.79 -13.01 -16.90
C PHE A 100 -1.72 -13.94 -17.70
N GLU A 101 -1.63 -13.89 -19.04
CA GLU A 101 -2.52 -14.70 -19.89
C GLU A 101 -2.30 -16.21 -19.66
N LYS A 102 -1.06 -16.66 -19.48
CA LYS A 102 -0.75 -18.07 -19.15
C LYS A 102 -1.32 -18.52 -17.81
N THR A 103 -1.46 -17.59 -16.85
CA THR A 103 -1.90 -17.92 -15.47
C THR A 103 -3.39 -17.67 -15.28
N ARG A 104 -4.03 -16.94 -16.19
CA ARG A 104 -5.43 -16.48 -16.03
C ARG A 104 -6.42 -17.63 -15.88
N ASP A 105 -6.30 -18.70 -16.68
CA ASP A 105 -7.20 -19.86 -16.57
C ASP A 105 -7.06 -20.56 -15.23
N ILE A 106 -5.82 -20.73 -14.75
CA ILE A 106 -5.55 -21.25 -13.42
C ILE A 106 -6.17 -20.35 -12.35
N PHE A 107 -6.01 -19.03 -12.49
CA PHE A 107 -6.61 -18.06 -11.59
C PHE A 107 -8.13 -18.21 -11.55
N ILE A 108 -8.82 -18.32 -12.71
CA ILE A 108 -10.28 -18.47 -12.78
C ILE A 108 -10.74 -19.73 -12.03
N VAL A 109 -10.08 -20.87 -12.24
CA VAL A 109 -10.40 -22.11 -11.56
C VAL A 109 -10.20 -21.98 -10.04
N LEU A 110 -9.06 -21.45 -9.59
CA LEU A 110 -8.76 -21.26 -8.17
C LEU A 110 -9.71 -20.25 -7.51
N ASN A 111 -10.09 -19.20 -8.25
CA ASN A 111 -10.97 -18.14 -7.76
C ASN A 111 -12.34 -18.67 -7.33
N SER A 112 -12.87 -19.69 -7.99
CA SER A 112 -14.16 -20.32 -7.63
C SER A 112 -14.09 -21.08 -6.30
N SER A 113 -12.91 -21.53 -5.89
CA SER A 113 -12.68 -22.34 -4.68
C SER A 113 -12.23 -21.51 -3.46
N VAL A 114 -11.93 -20.21 -3.64
CA VAL A 114 -11.38 -19.36 -2.58
C VAL A 114 -12.39 -18.29 -2.16
N THR A 115 -12.74 -18.27 -0.88
CA THR A 115 -13.62 -17.22 -0.31
C THR A 115 -12.89 -15.88 -0.24
N CYS A 116 -13.54 -14.81 -0.68
CA CYS A 116 -13.03 -13.45 -0.54
C CYS A 116 -13.07 -13.02 0.93
N LYS A 117 -11.94 -12.53 1.45
CA LYS A 117 -11.81 -12.13 2.85
C LYS A 117 -12.02 -10.62 3.05
N TYR A 118 -11.64 -9.81 2.08
CA TYR A 118 -11.53 -8.37 2.24
C TYR A 118 -12.51 -7.61 1.34
N ARG A 119 -13.19 -6.61 1.92
CA ARG A 119 -14.02 -5.65 1.18
C ARG A 119 -13.20 -4.51 0.59
N HIS A 120 -12.12 -4.15 1.27
CA HIS A 120 -11.24 -3.03 0.91
C HIS A 120 -9.79 -3.52 0.91
N PRO A 121 -8.91 -2.85 0.14
CA PRO A 121 -7.47 -3.01 0.26
C PRO A 121 -6.96 -2.68 1.67
N GLU A 122 -5.68 -2.84 1.86
CA GLU A 122 -5.04 -2.66 3.16
C GLU A 122 -5.15 -1.20 3.64
N TRP A 123 -5.47 -1.06 4.92
CA TRP A 123 -5.36 0.19 5.67
C TRP A 123 -4.01 0.27 6.37
N GLY A 124 -3.45 1.46 6.45
CA GLY A 124 -2.20 1.71 7.15
C GLY A 124 -2.01 3.18 7.50
N PHE A 125 -0.98 3.46 8.27
CA PHE A 125 -0.54 4.84 8.48
C PHE A 125 0.17 5.35 7.23
N PRO A 126 0.03 6.65 6.91
CA PRO A 126 0.76 7.28 5.82
C PRO A 126 2.27 7.06 5.97
N LYS A 127 2.90 6.49 4.95
CA LYS A 127 4.33 6.17 4.95
C LYS A 127 4.86 5.82 3.58
N GLY A 128 6.13 6.05 3.36
CA GLY A 128 6.80 5.57 2.18
C GLY A 128 8.31 5.47 2.30
N ARG A 129 8.97 5.24 1.19
CA ARG A 129 10.42 5.03 1.14
C ARG A 129 11.15 6.37 1.01
N PRO A 130 12.32 6.49 1.67
CA PRO A 130 13.12 7.69 1.51
C PRO A 130 13.70 7.76 0.09
N ASN A 131 13.79 8.97 -0.44
CA ASN A 131 14.62 9.29 -1.59
C ASN A 131 16.10 9.16 -1.24
N HIS A 132 16.95 9.15 -2.24
CA HIS A 132 18.40 9.08 -1.99
C HIS A 132 18.87 10.27 -1.14
N GLY A 133 19.45 9.98 0.03
CA GLY A 133 19.95 11.01 0.94
C GLY A 133 18.90 11.77 1.74
N GLU A 134 17.63 11.39 1.65
CA GLU A 134 16.52 12.04 2.38
C GLU A 134 16.57 11.69 3.88
N ASP A 135 16.40 12.70 4.73
CA ASP A 135 16.26 12.50 6.17
C ASP A 135 15.00 11.72 6.52
N PRO A 136 15.03 10.85 7.54
CA PRO A 136 13.86 10.07 7.98
C PRO A 136 12.61 10.88 8.26
N PHE A 137 12.75 12.03 8.89
CA PHE A 137 11.60 12.89 9.23
C PHE A 137 11.07 13.63 8.01
N ASP A 138 11.95 14.12 7.13
CA ASP A 138 11.56 14.76 5.88
C ASP A 138 10.81 13.78 4.97
N CYS A 139 11.28 12.54 4.89
CA CYS A 139 10.57 11.45 4.21
C CYS A 139 9.17 11.24 4.79
N ALA A 140 9.04 11.10 6.11
CA ALA A 140 7.76 10.89 6.77
C ALA A 140 6.78 12.04 6.53
N SER A 141 7.28 13.29 6.56
CA SER A 141 6.48 14.51 6.31
C SER A 141 6.04 14.61 4.85
N ARG A 142 6.94 14.29 3.90
CA ARG A 142 6.64 14.26 2.47
C ARG A 142 5.57 13.21 2.17
N GLU A 143 5.71 12.00 2.68
CA GLU A 143 4.76 10.90 2.46
C GLU A 143 3.38 11.23 3.06
N LEU A 144 3.33 11.81 4.27
CA LEU A 144 2.09 12.28 4.84
C LEU A 144 1.40 13.30 3.91
N TYR A 145 2.16 14.28 3.38
CA TYR A 145 1.62 15.26 2.44
C TYR A 145 1.17 14.63 1.12
N GLU A 146 1.97 13.74 0.54
CA GLU A 146 1.66 13.08 -0.74
C GLU A 146 0.39 12.24 -0.64
N GLU A 147 0.23 11.48 0.46
CA GLU A 147 -0.89 10.57 0.65
C GLU A 147 -2.16 11.25 1.20
N THR A 148 -2.05 12.39 1.92
CA THR A 148 -3.18 12.99 2.64
C THR A 148 -3.43 14.47 2.37
N ARG A 149 -2.50 15.17 1.74
CA ARG A 149 -2.49 16.64 1.54
C ARG A 149 -2.35 17.46 2.82
N LEU A 150 -1.93 16.86 3.92
CA LEU A 150 -1.64 17.57 5.15
C LEU A 150 -0.20 18.10 5.13
N ASP A 151 -0.09 19.41 5.20
CA ASP A 151 1.19 20.11 5.33
C ASP A 151 1.67 20.18 6.79
N ASN A 152 2.89 20.66 7.00
CA ASN A 152 3.51 20.80 8.31
C ASN A 152 2.81 21.81 9.25
N TYR A 153 1.87 22.62 8.73
CA TYR A 153 1.05 23.52 9.55
C TYR A 153 -0.18 22.82 10.14
N SER A 154 -0.54 21.66 9.62
CA SER A 154 -1.73 20.91 9.99
C SER A 154 -1.55 20.07 11.26
N TYR A 155 -0.32 19.86 11.72
CA TYR A 155 0.01 19.02 12.89
C TYR A 155 1.23 19.51 13.65
N GLU A 156 1.50 18.91 14.79
CA GLU A 156 2.71 19.10 15.59
C GLU A 156 3.30 17.73 15.94
N ILE A 157 4.62 17.61 15.82
CA ILE A 157 5.33 16.37 16.22
C ILE A 157 5.53 16.35 17.72
N VAL A 158 5.19 15.21 18.33
CA VAL A 158 5.44 14.95 19.74
C VAL A 158 6.92 14.53 19.90
N ARG A 159 7.76 15.46 20.37
CA ARG A 159 9.23 15.30 20.36
C ARG A 159 9.76 14.40 21.48
N ASP A 160 9.02 14.28 22.58
CA ASP A 160 9.45 13.53 23.76
C ASP A 160 9.13 12.02 23.69
N ILE A 161 8.67 11.56 22.53
CA ILE A 161 8.36 10.17 22.28
C ILE A 161 9.29 9.64 21.19
N LEU A 162 9.95 8.51 21.45
CA LEU A 162 10.73 7.81 20.43
C LEU A 162 9.80 7.33 19.29
N PRO A 163 10.26 7.37 18.04
CA PRO A 163 9.49 6.83 16.92
C PRO A 163 9.10 5.37 17.17
N PHE A 164 7.86 5.03 16.82
CA PHE A 164 7.40 3.65 16.85
C PHE A 164 8.02 2.87 15.69
N GLU A 165 8.51 1.68 15.97
CA GLU A 165 9.15 0.84 14.97
C GLU A 165 8.44 -0.49 14.82
N GLU A 166 8.04 -0.81 13.58
CA GLU A 166 7.48 -2.09 13.19
C GLU A 166 8.48 -2.84 12.30
N ARG A 167 8.75 -4.10 12.61
CA ARG A 167 9.60 -4.99 11.82
C ARG A 167 8.87 -6.28 11.51
N TYR A 168 8.90 -6.67 10.23
CA TYR A 168 8.32 -7.93 9.80
C TYR A 168 9.01 -8.46 8.54
N VAL A 169 8.78 -9.73 8.26
CA VAL A 169 9.17 -10.35 6.99
C VAL A 169 7.91 -10.50 6.14
N GLY A 170 7.94 -9.90 4.96
CA GLY A 170 6.84 -10.03 4.01
C GLY A 170 6.72 -11.45 3.45
N THR A 171 5.60 -11.76 2.83
CA THR A 171 5.35 -13.05 2.17
C THR A 171 6.31 -13.32 1.01
N ASN A 172 7.01 -12.31 0.53
CA ASN A 172 8.08 -12.38 -0.48
C ASN A 172 9.46 -12.69 0.14
N GLY A 173 9.54 -12.94 1.45
CA GLY A 173 10.80 -13.22 2.16
C GLY A 173 11.68 -11.99 2.41
N ILE A 174 11.21 -10.79 2.06
CA ILE A 174 11.95 -9.54 2.26
C ILE A 174 11.64 -8.98 3.65
N GLY A 175 12.67 -8.52 4.38
CA GLY A 175 12.52 -7.81 5.63
C GLY A 175 12.04 -6.38 5.39
N TYR A 176 11.09 -5.93 6.21
CA TYR A 176 10.57 -4.57 6.21
C TYR A 176 10.77 -3.94 7.59
N ARG A 177 11.08 -2.66 7.59
CA ARG A 177 11.21 -1.83 8.78
C ARG A 177 10.49 -0.52 8.56
N ASN A 178 9.36 -0.34 9.23
CA ASN A 178 8.60 0.90 9.21
C ASN A 178 8.89 1.67 10.49
N VAL A 179 9.19 2.95 10.35
CA VAL A 179 9.48 3.86 11.47
C VAL A 179 8.47 4.99 11.42
N PHE A 180 7.73 5.19 12.50
CA PHE A 180 6.67 6.18 12.58
C PHE A 180 6.96 7.21 13.65
N PHE A 181 7.00 8.48 13.27
CA PHE A 181 6.94 9.60 14.19
C PHE A 181 5.52 9.79 14.70
N ILE A 182 5.35 10.33 15.91
CA ILE A 182 4.02 10.59 16.47
C ILE A 182 3.71 12.07 16.28
N GLY A 183 2.54 12.35 15.74
CA GLY A 183 2.04 13.71 15.53
C GLY A 183 0.66 13.92 16.14
N SER A 184 0.43 15.13 16.65
CA SER A 184 -0.88 15.59 17.11
C SER A 184 -1.50 16.51 16.06
N ALA A 185 -2.70 16.20 15.62
CA ALA A 185 -3.43 17.00 14.64
C ALA A 185 -3.94 18.32 15.26
N LYS A 186 -3.81 19.41 14.53
CA LYS A 186 -4.39 20.71 14.90
C LYS A 186 -5.88 20.77 14.56
N LYS A 187 -6.61 21.76 15.11
CA LYS A 187 -8.06 21.92 14.90
C LYS A 187 -8.48 22.01 13.42
N LYS A 188 -7.63 22.53 12.53
CA LYS A 188 -7.90 22.65 11.08
C LYS A 188 -7.09 21.63 10.27
N CYS A 189 -7.15 20.36 10.67
CA CYS A 189 -6.45 19.26 10.01
C CYS A 189 -7.43 18.51 9.08
N TYR A 190 -7.46 18.91 7.79
CA TYR A 190 -8.37 18.33 6.79
C TYR A 190 -7.59 17.53 5.76
N ALA A 191 -7.53 16.21 5.94
CA ALA A 191 -6.99 15.31 4.95
C ALA A 191 -8.01 15.03 3.84
N TYR A 192 -7.57 15.00 2.58
CA TYR A 192 -8.48 14.76 1.45
C TYR A 192 -7.78 14.11 0.26
N LEU A 193 -8.58 13.48 -0.61
CA LEU A 193 -8.13 12.99 -1.91
C LEU A 193 -8.27 14.12 -2.93
N ASP A 194 -7.15 14.57 -3.46
CA ASP A 194 -7.10 15.55 -4.54
C ASP A 194 -7.30 14.83 -5.89
N ARG A 195 -8.48 15.01 -6.48
CA ARG A 195 -8.84 14.38 -7.76
C ARG A 195 -7.94 14.81 -8.93
N ASN A 196 -7.25 15.94 -8.82
CA ASN A 196 -6.31 16.41 -9.83
C ASN A 196 -4.90 15.82 -9.62
N ASN A 197 -4.63 15.23 -8.46
CA ASN A 197 -3.36 14.58 -8.18
C ASN A 197 -3.38 13.10 -8.58
N THR A 198 -2.94 12.84 -9.80
CA THR A 198 -2.92 11.48 -10.37
C THR A 198 -2.01 10.52 -9.60
N ALA A 199 -0.95 11.00 -8.94
CA ALA A 199 -0.06 10.19 -8.10
C ALA A 199 -0.79 9.70 -6.85
N GLN A 200 -1.43 10.62 -6.11
CA GLN A 200 -2.18 10.29 -4.91
C GLN A 200 -3.34 9.32 -5.21
N ILE A 201 -4.21 9.63 -6.19
CA ILE A 201 -5.38 8.79 -6.50
C ILE A 201 -5.03 7.42 -7.10
N ARG A 202 -3.79 7.25 -7.58
CA ARG A 202 -3.29 5.95 -8.04
C ARG A 202 -2.92 5.05 -6.85
N GLU A 203 -2.45 5.62 -5.75
CA GLU A 203 -1.98 4.86 -4.58
C GLU A 203 -3.03 4.75 -3.49
N ILE A 204 -3.79 5.82 -3.25
CA ILE A 204 -4.72 5.97 -2.14
C ILE A 204 -6.18 5.91 -2.65
N GLY A 205 -6.96 5.02 -2.07
CA GLY A 205 -8.40 4.88 -2.35
C GLY A 205 -9.27 5.65 -1.36
N TYR A 206 -8.90 5.66 -0.08
CA TYR A 206 -9.64 6.36 0.99
C TYR A 206 -8.69 6.93 2.03
N ILE A 207 -9.15 8.00 2.69
CA ILE A 207 -8.51 8.59 3.86
C ILE A 207 -9.59 8.71 4.93
N LYS A 208 -9.31 8.25 6.14
CA LYS A 208 -10.25 8.31 7.26
C LYS A 208 -9.52 8.51 8.59
N TRP A 209 -10.21 9.16 9.50
CA TRP A 209 -9.91 9.10 10.92
C TRP A 209 -10.65 7.89 11.49
N LEU A 210 -9.94 7.00 12.13
CA LEU A 210 -10.47 5.76 12.70
C LEU A 210 -10.16 5.69 14.19
N SER A 211 -11.15 5.29 15.01
CA SER A 211 -10.95 4.90 16.39
C SER A 211 -10.34 3.50 16.47
N TYR A 212 -9.92 3.12 17.65
CA TYR A 212 -9.39 1.77 17.92
C TYR A 212 -10.52 0.72 18.01
N ASP A 213 -11.76 1.14 18.29
CA ASP A 213 -12.93 0.26 18.50
C ASP A 213 -13.53 -0.28 17.21
#